data_b55480f46354484917fc91b3941141a8
#
_entry.id   b55480f46354484917fc91b3941141a8
#
_cell.length_a   1.000
_cell.length_b   1.000
_cell.length_c   1.000
_cell.angle_alpha   90.00
_cell.angle_beta   90.00
_cell.angle_gamma   90.00
#
_symmetry.space_group_name_H-M   'P 1'
#
loop_
_entity.id
_entity.type
_entity.pdbx_description
1 polymer ?
#
loop_
_entity_poly.entity_id
_entity_poly.type
_entity_poly.pdbx_seq_one_letter_code
_entity_poly.pdbx_strand_id
1 'polypeptide(L)'
;LSRYSHIRNPDRNWFALVAYNMGPGAVDGIQKRLRAQGKNPNDWMTMYNFLQHNQASNGRYKQAVQYVTRIRSYLEHIKTSPKLLEI
;
A
#
# COMPACT_ATOMS: atom_id res chain seq x y z
N LEU A 1 -11.35 -10.95 -10.96
CA LEU A 1 -11.26 -9.50 -11.17
C LEU A 1 -10.78 -8.81 -9.91
N SER A 2 -9.92 -7.84 -10.09
CA SER A 2 -9.38 -7.09 -8.97
C SER A 2 -10.44 -6.18 -8.34
N ARG A 3 -10.51 -6.18 -7.02
CA ARG A 3 -11.32 -5.28 -6.24
C ARG A 3 -10.95 -3.81 -6.50
N TYR A 4 -9.71 -3.59 -6.93
CA TYR A 4 -9.15 -2.25 -7.15
C TYR A 4 -8.96 -1.94 -8.63
N SER A 5 -9.73 -2.57 -9.50
CA SER A 5 -9.60 -2.38 -10.95
C SER A 5 -9.84 -0.95 -11.41
N HIS A 6 -10.55 -0.15 -10.60
CA HIS A 6 -10.80 1.28 -10.86
C HIS A 6 -9.61 2.16 -10.53
N ILE A 7 -8.57 1.60 -9.91
CA ILE A 7 -7.37 2.34 -9.51
C ILE A 7 -6.26 2.05 -10.54
N ARG A 8 -5.55 3.09 -10.96
CA ARG A 8 -4.46 2.93 -11.95
C ARG A 8 -3.22 2.33 -11.31
N ASN A 9 -2.46 1.57 -12.11
CA ASN A 9 -1.12 1.15 -11.73
C ASN A 9 -0.18 2.37 -11.70
N PRO A 10 0.82 2.40 -10.83
CA PRO A 10 1.22 1.32 -9.92
C PRO A 10 0.40 1.29 -8.62
N ASP A 11 -0.43 2.29 -8.36
CA ASP A 11 -1.18 2.40 -7.10
C ASP A 11 -2.01 1.15 -6.85
N ARG A 12 -2.68 0.64 -7.88
CA ARG A 12 -3.52 -0.55 -7.76
C ARG A 12 -2.77 -1.72 -7.14
N ASN A 13 -1.53 -1.94 -7.56
CA ASN A 13 -0.73 -3.04 -7.03
C ASN A 13 -0.45 -2.87 -5.54
N TRP A 14 -0.17 -1.65 -5.10
CA TRP A 14 0.08 -1.38 -3.69
C TRP A 14 -1.17 -1.57 -2.85
N PHE A 15 -2.33 -1.13 -3.33
CA PHE A 15 -3.59 -1.38 -2.65
C PHE A 15 -3.87 -2.88 -2.51
N ALA A 16 -3.63 -3.65 -3.56
CA ALA A 16 -3.83 -5.09 -3.53
C ALA A 16 -2.90 -5.77 -2.51
N LEU A 17 -1.64 -5.35 -2.45
CA LEU A 17 -0.68 -5.90 -1.49
C LEU A 17 -1.07 -5.59 -0.06
N VAL A 18 -1.50 -4.38 0.22
CA VAL A 18 -1.93 -3.99 1.56
C VAL A 18 -3.22 -4.72 1.94
N ALA A 19 -4.15 -4.87 1.00
CA ALA A 19 -5.38 -5.62 1.25
C ALA A 19 -5.09 -7.09 1.54
N TYR A 20 -4.09 -7.67 0.88
CA TYR A 20 -3.65 -9.04 1.18
C TYR A 20 -3.13 -9.15 2.61
N ASN A 21 -2.39 -8.14 3.07
CA ASN A 21 -1.78 -8.13 4.40
C ASN A 21 -2.80 -7.83 5.50
N MET A 22 -3.64 -6.82 5.31
CA MET A 22 -4.56 -6.30 6.34
C MET A 22 -5.97 -6.85 6.23
N GLY A 23 -6.35 -7.34 5.06
CA GLY A 23 -7.71 -7.67 4.73
C GLY A 23 -8.41 -6.53 4.01
N PRO A 24 -9.29 -6.85 3.01
CA PRO A 24 -9.96 -5.81 2.22
C PRO A 24 -10.91 -4.94 3.05
N GLY A 25 -11.51 -5.47 4.10
CA GLY A 25 -12.38 -4.68 4.97
C GLY A 25 -11.65 -3.55 5.67
N ALA A 26 -10.39 -3.81 6.11
CA ALA A 26 -9.58 -2.78 6.76
C ALA A 26 -9.22 -1.67 5.78
N VAL A 27 -8.86 -2.03 4.54
CA VAL A 27 -8.54 -1.05 3.50
C VAL A 27 -9.77 -0.20 3.16
N ASP A 28 -10.93 -0.82 3.01
CA ASP A 28 -12.17 -0.10 2.73
C ASP A 28 -12.49 0.90 3.84
N GLY A 29 -12.27 0.52 5.09
CA GLY A 29 -12.49 1.41 6.23
C GLY A 29 -11.60 2.64 6.19
N ILE A 30 -10.34 2.46 5.83
CA ILE A 30 -9.40 3.58 5.69
C ILE A 30 -9.83 4.48 4.53
N GLN A 31 -10.23 3.89 3.41
CA GLN A 31 -10.68 4.66 2.25
C GLN A 31 -11.90 5.53 2.59
N LYS A 32 -12.81 5.00 3.40
CA LYS A 32 -13.95 5.79 3.89
C LYS A 32 -13.50 6.99 4.71
N ARG A 33 -12.53 6.78 5.60
CA ARG A 33 -11.99 7.87 6.42
C ARG A 33 -11.33 8.95 5.56
N LEU A 34 -10.53 8.53 4.60
CA LEU A 34 -9.85 9.47 3.70
C LEU A 34 -10.86 10.29 2.92
N ARG A 35 -11.91 9.64 2.42
CA ARG A 35 -12.98 10.34 1.70
C ARG A 35 -13.68 11.36 2.59
N ALA A 36 -13.95 10.98 3.83
CA ALA A 36 -14.58 11.89 4.79
C ALA A 36 -13.70 13.09 5.12
N GLN A 37 -12.38 12.95 4.99
CA GLN A 37 -11.43 14.04 5.20
C GLN A 37 -11.19 14.87 3.93
N GLY A 38 -11.92 14.60 2.85
CA GLY A 38 -11.74 15.32 1.59
C GLY A 38 -10.52 14.90 0.80
N LYS A 39 -9.93 13.75 1.15
CA LYS A 39 -8.75 13.23 0.47
C LYS A 39 -9.13 12.18 -0.57
N ASN A 40 -8.24 11.95 -1.54
CA ASN A 40 -8.48 10.93 -2.56
C ASN A 40 -8.21 9.54 -2.00
N PRO A 41 -9.25 8.70 -1.82
CA PRO A 41 -9.08 7.37 -1.24
C PRO A 41 -8.35 6.39 -2.17
N ASN A 42 -8.21 6.73 -3.44
CA ASN A 42 -7.59 5.87 -4.44
C ASN A 42 -6.15 6.24 -4.73
N ASP A 43 -5.62 7.24 -4.04
CA ASP A 43 -4.23 7.66 -4.18
C ASP A 43 -3.37 6.88 -3.18
N TRP A 44 -2.40 6.12 -3.70
CA TRP A 44 -1.58 5.25 -2.85
C TRP A 44 -0.77 6.04 -1.81
N MET A 45 -0.18 7.16 -2.20
CA MET A 45 0.63 7.94 -1.25
C MET A 45 -0.22 8.48 -0.11
N THR A 46 -1.47 8.86 -0.40
CA THR A 46 -2.41 9.29 0.63
C THR A 46 -2.70 8.15 1.61
N MET A 47 -2.94 6.95 1.10
CA MET A 47 -3.15 5.76 1.91
C MET A 47 -1.92 5.44 2.76
N TYR A 48 -0.75 5.47 2.15
CA TYR A 48 0.49 5.13 2.82
C TYR A 48 0.81 6.13 3.95
N ASN A 49 0.59 7.41 3.69
CA ASN A 49 0.77 8.44 4.72
C ASN A 49 -0.17 8.21 5.90
N PHE A 50 -1.41 7.83 5.64
CA PHE A 50 -2.36 7.49 6.70
C PHE A 50 -1.83 6.33 7.55
N LEU A 51 -1.36 5.27 6.91
CA LEU A 51 -0.83 4.11 7.61
C LEU A 51 0.37 4.49 8.47
N GLN A 52 1.30 5.28 7.93
CA GLN A 52 2.48 5.71 8.67
C GLN A 52 2.12 6.57 9.89
N HIS A 53 1.18 7.49 9.73
CA HIS A 53 0.78 8.37 10.83
C HIS A 53 0.10 7.61 11.97
N ASN A 54 -0.56 6.50 11.67
CA ASN A 54 -1.36 5.76 12.64
C ASN A 54 -0.74 4.44 13.07
N GLN A 55 0.46 4.12 12.61
CA GLN A 55 1.08 2.83 12.90
C GLN A 55 1.40 2.63 14.37
N ALA A 56 1.67 3.71 15.10
CA ALA A 56 2.02 3.62 16.52
C ALA A 56 0.85 3.12 17.36
N SER A 57 -0.38 3.39 16.93
CA SER A 57 -1.58 3.02 17.68
C SER A 57 -2.28 1.78 17.13
N ASN A 58 -1.78 1.21 16.02
CA ASN A 58 -2.43 0.08 15.39
C ASN A 58 -1.39 -0.88 14.80
N GLY A 59 -1.30 -2.08 15.40
CA GLY A 59 -0.31 -3.08 14.99
C GLY A 59 -0.48 -3.56 13.56
N ARG A 60 -1.71 -3.62 13.05
CA ARG A 60 -1.95 -4.00 11.65
C ARG A 60 -1.38 -2.99 10.68
N TYR A 61 -1.54 -1.70 11.01
CA TYR A 61 -0.99 -0.62 10.18
C TYR A 61 0.53 -0.69 10.19
N LYS A 62 1.12 -0.94 11.35
CA LYS A 62 2.57 -1.09 11.48
C LYS A 62 3.07 -2.25 10.64
N GLN A 63 2.40 -3.41 10.67
CA GLN A 63 2.78 -4.56 9.86
C GLN A 63 2.67 -4.26 8.38
N ALA A 64 1.60 -3.57 7.97
CA ALA A 64 1.41 -3.20 6.56
C ALA A 64 2.51 -2.25 6.07
N VAL A 65 2.87 -1.26 6.88
CA VAL A 65 3.96 -0.34 6.55
C VAL A 65 5.29 -1.09 6.40
N GLN A 66 5.59 -2.00 7.32
CA GLN A 66 6.79 -2.81 7.26
C GLN A 66 6.82 -3.68 6.00
N TYR A 67 5.69 -4.29 5.66
CA TYR A 67 5.56 -5.13 4.48
C TYR A 67 5.82 -4.34 3.20
N VAL A 68 5.19 -3.17 3.08
CA VAL A 68 5.37 -2.29 1.92
C VAL A 68 6.81 -1.81 1.82
N THR A 69 7.39 -1.39 2.93
CA THR A 69 8.79 -0.92 2.96
C THR A 69 9.74 -2.00 2.50
N ARG A 70 9.52 -3.24 2.95
CA ARG A 70 10.35 -4.37 2.56
C ARG A 70 10.26 -4.65 1.07
N ILE A 71 9.06 -4.63 0.52
CA ILE A 71 8.87 -4.87 -0.92
C ILE A 71 9.49 -3.75 -1.75
N ARG A 72 9.31 -2.51 -1.34
CA ARG A 72 9.92 -1.37 -2.03
C ARG A 72 11.45 -1.48 -2.06
N SER A 73 12.04 -1.83 -0.92
CA SER A 73 13.49 -2.01 -0.85
C SER A 73 13.96 -3.13 -1.78
N TYR A 74 13.22 -4.22 -1.82
CA TYR A 74 13.54 -5.33 -2.72
C TYR A 74 13.48 -4.90 -4.19
N LEU A 75 12.44 -4.17 -4.58
CA LEU A 75 12.29 -3.71 -5.96
C LEU A 75 13.38 -2.72 -6.34
N GLU A 76 13.76 -1.83 -5.43
CA GLU A 76 14.86 -0.89 -5.67
C GLU A 76 16.18 -1.62 -5.82
N HIS A 77 16.40 -2.67 -5.03
CA HIS A 77 17.60 -3.50 -5.13
C HIS A 77 17.69 -4.17 -6.51
N ILE A 78 16.59 -4.69 -7.01
CA ILE A 78 16.55 -5.30 -8.34
C ILE A 78 16.90 -4.28 -9.41
N LYS A 79 16.36 -3.07 -9.32
CA LYS A 79 16.62 -2.00 -10.28
C LYS A 79 18.08 -1.57 -10.32
N THR A 80 18.75 -1.63 -9.17
CA THR A 80 20.15 -1.19 -9.07
C THR A 80 21.16 -2.32 -9.27
N SER A 81 20.70 -3.55 -9.45
CA SER A 81 21.57 -4.71 -9.60
C SER A 81 21.31 -5.37 -10.97
N PRO A 82 22.11 -5.03 -11.99
CA PRO A 82 21.90 -5.58 -13.34
C PRO A 82 21.90 -7.10 -13.40
N LYS A 83 22.70 -7.75 -12.56
CA LYS A 83 22.76 -9.21 -12.55
C LYS A 83 21.44 -9.86 -12.22
N LEU A 84 20.64 -9.24 -11.36
CA LEU A 84 19.32 -9.75 -10.99
C LEU A 84 18.33 -9.58 -12.14
N LEU A 85 18.52 -8.55 -12.97
CA LEU A 85 17.66 -8.30 -14.11
C LEU A 85 17.96 -9.21 -15.29
N GLU A 86 19.15 -9.81 -15.33
CA GLU A 86 19.57 -10.69 -16.43
C GLU A 86 19.08 -12.12 -16.24
N ILE A 87 18.53 -12.45 -15.11
CA ILE A 87 17.98 -13.77 -14.85
C ILE A 87 16.64 -13.91 -15.53
#